data_1ff6a0f0757015a657b533c292649ba6
#
_entry.id   1ff6a0f0757015a657b533c292649ba6
#
_cell.length_a   1.000
_cell.length_b   1.000
_cell.length_c   1.000
_cell.angle_alpha   90.00
_cell.angle_beta   90.00
_cell.angle_gamma   90.00
#
_symmetry.space_group_name_H-M   'P 1'
#
loop_
_entity.id
_entity.type
_entity.pdbx_description
1 polymer ?
#
loop_
_entity_poly.entity_id
_entity_poly.type
_entity_poly.pdbx_seq_one_letter_code
_entity_poly.pdbx_strand_id
1 'polypeptide(L)'
;AAPASLELTFEGSGGHAGTVLMGDRRDALIPPAILAAHAEELAVNSDSKDTVATVGILEVYPGAVNSIPRKVRKTIDIRDTQLKTRDAVVSKIEERAEVLASERDLKLEMRTINSDEPAFANNELIAAIEDAACEFKSRRMVSRAYHDALFMAKVAPMGMIFVPSKGGISHRPEEYTSPDEIKQGVMVLAKTLAKLAC
;
A
#
# COMPACT_ATOMS: atom_id res chain seq x y z
N ALA A 1 9.68 -1.61 -0.71
CA ALA A 1 8.95 -0.56 -1.44
C ALA A 1 8.83 0.71 -0.60
N ALA A 2 8.46 1.82 -1.24
CA ALA A 2 8.17 3.11 -0.61
C ALA A 2 6.65 3.23 -0.40
N PRO A 3 6.10 2.99 0.78
CA PRO A 3 4.67 3.15 1.03
C PRO A 3 4.31 4.62 1.30
N ALA A 4 3.12 5.02 0.84
CA ALA A 4 2.42 6.20 1.30
C ALA A 4 0.95 5.84 1.54
N SER A 5 0.40 6.26 2.65
CA SER A 5 -1.01 6.04 2.97
C SER A 5 -1.68 7.38 3.24
N LEU A 6 -2.74 7.64 2.50
CA LEU A 6 -3.57 8.83 2.61
C LEU A 6 -4.88 8.49 3.29
N GLU A 7 -5.37 9.40 4.12
CA GLU A 7 -6.73 9.41 4.61
C GLU A 7 -7.43 10.65 4.08
N LEU A 8 -8.58 10.46 3.46
CA LEU A 8 -9.41 11.53 2.93
C LEU A 8 -10.79 11.46 3.59
N THR A 9 -11.28 12.59 4.04
CA THR A 9 -12.62 12.75 4.60
C THR A 9 -13.37 13.78 3.79
N PHE A 10 -14.50 13.35 3.22
CA PHE A 10 -15.43 14.22 2.50
C PHE A 10 -16.67 14.45 3.36
N GLU A 11 -17.09 15.72 3.47
CA GLU A 11 -18.31 16.08 4.20
C GLU A 11 -19.23 16.93 3.32
N GLY A 12 -20.50 16.56 3.28
CA GLY A 12 -21.58 17.23 2.58
C GLY A 12 -22.79 17.45 3.48
N SER A 13 -23.92 17.82 2.88
CA SER A 13 -25.13 18.12 3.67
C SER A 13 -25.92 16.88 4.09
N GLY A 14 -25.79 15.76 3.37
CA GLY A 14 -26.65 14.61 3.56
C GLY A 14 -28.11 14.93 3.14
N GLY A 15 -29.06 14.11 3.62
CA GLY A 15 -30.49 14.32 3.39
C GLY A 15 -31.24 13.04 3.06
N HIS A 16 -32.56 13.17 2.83
CA HIS A 16 -33.42 12.06 2.46
C HIS A 16 -33.27 11.73 0.97
N ALA A 17 -32.96 10.46 0.63
CA ALA A 17 -32.67 10.05 -0.73
C ALA A 17 -33.80 10.28 -1.75
N GLY A 18 -35.06 10.30 -1.32
CA GLY A 18 -36.21 10.48 -2.20
C GLY A 18 -36.70 11.93 -2.31
N THR A 19 -36.27 12.86 -1.44
CA THR A 19 -36.81 14.22 -1.40
C THR A 19 -35.85 15.29 -1.89
N VAL A 20 -34.55 15.05 -1.83
CA VAL A 20 -33.51 15.97 -2.35
C VAL A 20 -33.24 15.67 -3.81
N LEU A 21 -33.48 16.63 -4.70
CA LEU A 21 -33.25 16.48 -6.14
C LEU A 21 -31.76 16.33 -6.45
N MET A 22 -31.44 15.69 -7.56
CA MET A 22 -30.02 15.39 -7.92
C MET A 22 -29.14 16.63 -8.02
N GLY A 23 -29.67 17.75 -8.53
CA GLY A 23 -28.93 19.02 -8.65
C GLY A 23 -28.65 19.73 -7.33
N ASP A 24 -29.41 19.40 -6.27
CA ASP A 24 -29.28 20.04 -4.95
C ASP A 24 -28.46 19.18 -3.97
N ARG A 25 -27.97 18.02 -4.43
CA ARG A 25 -27.25 17.07 -3.56
C ARG A 25 -25.80 17.45 -3.36
N ARG A 26 -25.38 17.43 -2.10
CA ARG A 26 -23.99 17.41 -1.70
C ARG A 26 -23.67 16.05 -1.11
N ASP A 27 -23.61 15.05 -1.99
CA ASP A 27 -23.38 13.65 -1.65
C ASP A 27 -21.89 13.40 -1.45
N ALA A 28 -21.51 13.11 -0.20
CA ALA A 28 -20.12 12.89 0.18
C ALA A 28 -19.54 11.55 -0.34
N LEU A 29 -20.35 10.64 -0.90
CA LEU A 29 -19.87 9.33 -1.37
C LEU A 29 -19.30 9.38 -2.80
N ILE A 30 -19.82 10.23 -3.66
CA ILE A 30 -19.46 10.20 -5.08
C ILE A 30 -17.97 10.47 -5.32
N PRO A 31 -17.34 11.52 -4.74
CA PRO A 31 -15.91 11.75 -4.92
C PRO A 31 -15.03 10.57 -4.47
N PRO A 32 -15.16 10.01 -3.26
CA PRO A 32 -14.35 8.87 -2.88
C PRO A 32 -14.59 7.61 -3.72
N ALA A 33 -15.80 7.40 -4.27
CA ALA A 33 -16.08 6.30 -5.21
C ALA A 33 -15.31 6.49 -6.53
N ILE A 34 -15.34 7.70 -7.11
CA ILE A 34 -14.57 8.05 -8.32
C ILE A 34 -13.07 7.90 -8.06
N LEU A 35 -12.58 8.41 -6.94
CA LEU A 35 -11.17 8.31 -6.57
C LEU A 35 -10.69 6.86 -6.38
N ALA A 36 -11.58 5.91 -6.02
CA ALA A 36 -11.20 4.52 -5.92
C ALA A 36 -10.80 3.95 -7.29
N ALA A 37 -11.62 4.17 -8.31
CA ALA A 37 -11.32 3.76 -9.68
C ALA A 37 -10.13 4.53 -10.25
N HIS A 38 -10.05 5.83 -9.97
CA HIS A 38 -8.94 6.67 -10.44
C HIS A 38 -7.59 6.26 -9.85
N ALA A 39 -7.54 5.86 -8.58
CA ALA A 39 -6.31 5.37 -7.94
C ALA A 39 -5.80 4.08 -8.61
N GLU A 40 -6.70 3.15 -8.94
CA GLU A 40 -6.37 1.95 -9.71
C GLU A 40 -5.84 2.30 -11.10
N GLU A 41 -6.53 3.19 -11.82
CA GLU A 41 -6.12 3.67 -13.14
C GLU A 41 -4.72 4.30 -13.13
N LEU A 42 -4.44 5.17 -12.15
CA LEU A 42 -3.13 5.79 -11.99
C LEU A 42 -2.03 4.78 -11.71
N ALA A 43 -2.30 3.76 -10.91
CA ALA A 43 -1.34 2.70 -10.63
C ALA A 43 -1.05 1.86 -11.88
N VAL A 44 -2.09 1.44 -12.61
CA VAL A 44 -1.96 0.64 -13.84
C VAL A 44 -1.21 1.41 -14.95
N ASN A 45 -1.46 2.71 -15.09
CA ASN A 45 -0.86 3.55 -16.13
C ASN A 45 0.39 4.31 -15.64
N SER A 46 0.97 3.93 -14.51
CA SER A 46 2.23 4.51 -14.04
C SER A 46 3.43 4.04 -14.88
N ASP A 47 4.53 4.79 -14.83
CA ASP A 47 5.78 4.43 -15.52
C ASP A 47 6.51 3.23 -14.87
N SER A 48 5.96 2.66 -13.79
CA SER A 48 6.53 1.55 -13.04
C SER A 48 5.54 0.40 -12.91
N LYS A 49 5.97 -0.79 -13.30
CA LYS A 49 5.21 -2.03 -13.09
C LYS A 49 5.10 -2.44 -11.60
N ASP A 50 5.80 -1.76 -10.71
CA ASP A 50 5.81 -2.03 -9.28
C ASP A 50 4.82 -1.16 -8.51
N THR A 51 4.18 -0.18 -9.17
CA THR A 51 3.17 0.67 -8.55
C THR A 51 1.92 -0.14 -8.22
N VAL A 52 1.47 -0.02 -6.99
CA VAL A 52 0.17 -0.54 -6.54
C VAL A 52 -0.57 0.52 -5.74
N ALA A 53 -1.90 0.59 -5.90
CA ALA A 53 -2.77 1.45 -5.13
C ALA A 53 -3.97 0.65 -4.64
N THR A 54 -4.31 0.78 -3.36
CA THR A 54 -5.39 0.01 -2.73
C THR A 54 -6.23 0.91 -1.84
N VAL A 55 -7.54 0.86 -2.04
CA VAL A 55 -8.51 1.45 -1.10
C VAL A 55 -8.88 0.39 -0.08
N GLY A 56 -8.29 0.48 1.11
CA GLY A 56 -8.51 -0.50 2.19
C GLY A 56 -9.72 -0.19 3.07
N ILE A 57 -10.08 1.09 3.20
CA ILE A 57 -11.19 1.55 4.02
C ILE A 57 -12.06 2.51 3.23
N LEU A 58 -13.38 2.31 3.30
CA LEU A 58 -14.40 3.22 2.80
C LEU A 58 -15.58 3.19 3.77
N GLU A 59 -15.64 4.15 4.67
CA GLU A 59 -16.70 4.25 5.69
C GLU A 59 -17.69 5.34 5.29
N VAL A 60 -18.97 4.97 5.22
CA VAL A 60 -20.06 5.84 4.77
C VAL A 60 -21.00 6.15 5.92
N TYR A 61 -21.30 7.43 6.17
CA TYR A 61 -22.18 7.87 7.22
C TYR A 61 -23.38 8.66 6.65
N PRO A 62 -24.63 8.31 7.06
CA PRO A 62 -25.00 7.37 8.12
C PRO A 62 -25.00 5.89 7.71
N GLY A 63 -24.73 5.54 6.45
CA GLY A 63 -24.75 4.15 5.97
C GLY A 63 -26.15 3.53 5.91
N ALA A 64 -27.16 4.34 5.54
CA ALA A 64 -28.55 3.92 5.45
C ALA A 64 -29.05 3.99 4.00
N VAL A 65 -29.89 3.03 3.59
CA VAL A 65 -30.39 2.87 2.20
C VAL A 65 -31.10 4.12 1.67
N ASN A 66 -31.79 4.85 2.53
CA ASN A 66 -32.61 6.01 2.17
C ASN A 66 -32.01 7.36 2.58
N SER A 67 -30.74 7.40 2.90
CA SER A 67 -30.02 8.62 3.29
C SER A 67 -28.90 8.95 2.33
N ILE A 68 -28.83 10.20 1.88
CA ILE A 68 -27.70 10.73 1.15
C ILE A 68 -26.49 10.77 2.11
N PRO A 69 -25.33 10.20 1.76
CA PRO A 69 -24.15 10.24 2.59
C PRO A 69 -23.70 11.67 2.91
N ARG A 70 -23.59 11.99 4.22
CA ARG A 70 -23.14 13.31 4.68
C ARG A 70 -21.65 13.35 4.98
N LYS A 71 -21.04 12.19 5.24
CA LYS A 71 -19.61 12.05 5.53
C LYS A 71 -19.10 10.71 5.04
N VAL A 72 -17.96 10.72 4.39
CA VAL A 72 -17.25 9.50 3.97
C VAL A 72 -15.78 9.64 4.31
N ARG A 73 -15.26 8.63 5.01
CA ARG A 73 -13.84 8.47 5.30
C ARG A 73 -13.27 7.37 4.42
N LYS A 74 -12.14 7.63 3.80
CA LYS A 74 -11.47 6.71 2.89
C LYS A 74 -9.96 6.68 3.14
N THR A 75 -9.36 5.50 3.03
CA THR A 75 -7.90 5.38 2.99
C THR A 75 -7.43 4.83 1.66
N ILE A 76 -6.28 5.32 1.20
CA ILE A 76 -5.60 4.82 0.01
C ILE A 76 -4.16 4.52 0.40
N ASP A 77 -3.71 3.28 0.18
CA ASP A 77 -2.32 2.84 0.31
C ASP A 77 -1.71 2.79 -1.09
N ILE A 78 -0.63 3.53 -1.31
CA ILE A 78 0.10 3.62 -2.57
C ILE A 78 1.53 3.17 -2.31
N ARG A 79 2.05 2.26 -3.15
CA ARG A 79 3.42 1.76 -3.02
C ARG A 79 4.11 1.70 -4.37
N ASP A 80 5.41 1.98 -4.35
CA ASP A 80 6.31 1.75 -5.48
C ASP A 80 7.72 1.47 -4.96
N THR A 81 8.58 0.95 -5.81
CA THR A 81 10.03 0.82 -5.53
C THR A 81 10.76 2.12 -5.78
N GLN A 82 10.18 3.04 -6.53
CA GLN A 82 10.70 4.36 -6.86
C GLN A 82 9.87 5.44 -6.17
N LEU A 83 10.53 6.23 -5.31
CA LEU A 83 9.90 7.32 -4.58
C LEU A 83 9.20 8.33 -5.50
N LYS A 84 9.89 8.75 -6.58
CA LYS A 84 9.36 9.73 -7.55
C LYS A 84 8.06 9.26 -8.19
N THR A 85 7.96 7.99 -8.58
CA THR A 85 6.76 7.43 -9.22
C THR A 85 5.60 7.37 -8.23
N ARG A 86 5.87 6.91 -6.99
CA ARG A 86 4.87 6.90 -5.91
C ARG A 86 4.33 8.31 -5.64
N ASP A 87 5.22 9.30 -5.48
CA ASP A 87 4.84 10.67 -5.16
C ASP A 87 4.03 11.31 -6.28
N ALA A 88 4.35 11.01 -7.53
CA ALA A 88 3.56 11.48 -8.67
C ALA A 88 2.12 10.92 -8.66
N VAL A 89 1.94 9.66 -8.26
CA VAL A 89 0.59 9.07 -8.10
C VAL A 89 -0.14 9.71 -6.93
N VAL A 90 0.54 9.91 -5.79
CA VAL A 90 -0.03 10.61 -4.62
C VAL A 90 -0.54 11.98 -5.01
N SER A 91 0.29 12.85 -5.64
CA SER A 91 -0.09 14.20 -6.04
C SER A 91 -1.30 14.21 -6.97
N LYS A 92 -1.36 13.32 -7.96
CA LYS A 92 -2.52 13.22 -8.87
C LYS A 92 -3.81 12.82 -8.15
N ILE A 93 -3.72 11.97 -7.10
CA ILE A 93 -4.88 11.60 -6.28
C ILE A 93 -5.35 12.80 -5.47
N GLU A 94 -4.43 13.55 -4.84
CA GLU A 94 -4.72 14.73 -4.06
C GLU A 94 -5.36 15.83 -4.93
N GLU A 95 -4.75 16.16 -6.05
CA GLU A 95 -5.29 17.13 -7.03
C GLU A 95 -6.71 16.74 -7.49
N ARG A 96 -6.92 15.46 -7.81
CA ARG A 96 -8.24 14.99 -8.23
C ARG A 96 -9.26 15.05 -7.11
N ALA A 97 -8.86 14.78 -5.87
CA ALA A 97 -9.72 14.88 -4.69
C ALA A 97 -10.21 16.32 -4.47
N GLU A 98 -9.31 17.30 -4.60
CA GLU A 98 -9.64 18.74 -4.49
C GLU A 98 -10.62 19.16 -5.57
N VAL A 99 -10.38 18.79 -6.82
CA VAL A 99 -11.28 19.08 -7.95
C VAL A 99 -12.68 18.51 -7.69
N LEU A 100 -12.77 17.23 -7.33
CA LEU A 100 -14.05 16.57 -7.08
C LEU A 100 -14.81 17.15 -5.88
N ALA A 101 -14.10 17.58 -4.84
CA ALA A 101 -14.71 18.23 -3.69
C ALA A 101 -15.26 19.61 -4.06
N SER A 102 -14.49 20.41 -4.80
CA SER A 102 -14.89 21.73 -5.28
C SER A 102 -16.10 21.68 -6.22
N GLU A 103 -16.09 20.77 -7.21
CA GLU A 103 -17.19 20.58 -8.18
C GLU A 103 -18.54 20.26 -7.50
N ARG A 104 -18.51 19.72 -6.27
CA ARG A 104 -19.68 19.23 -5.54
C ARG A 104 -19.99 20.01 -4.27
N ASP A 105 -19.26 21.11 -4.03
CA ASP A 105 -19.35 21.94 -2.84
C ASP A 105 -19.29 21.11 -1.54
N LEU A 106 -18.25 20.27 -1.44
CA LEU A 106 -17.97 19.43 -0.29
C LEU A 106 -16.75 19.95 0.47
N LYS A 107 -16.77 19.80 1.78
CA LYS A 107 -15.57 19.97 2.59
C LYS A 107 -14.69 18.73 2.42
N LEU A 108 -13.39 18.94 2.16
CA LEU A 108 -12.37 17.92 2.08
C LEU A 108 -11.33 18.13 3.18
N GLU A 109 -11.02 17.06 3.88
CA GLU A 109 -9.84 16.98 4.75
C GLU A 109 -8.95 15.84 4.25
N MET A 110 -7.67 16.13 4.06
CA MET A 110 -6.65 15.16 3.65
C MET A 110 -5.57 15.06 4.71
N ARG A 111 -5.14 13.85 5.01
CA ARG A 111 -4.08 13.56 5.97
C ARG A 111 -3.19 12.45 5.44
N THR A 112 -1.89 12.67 5.44
CA THR A 112 -0.91 11.59 5.24
C THR A 112 -0.76 10.80 6.52
N ILE A 113 -1.05 9.51 6.48
CA ILE A 113 -0.89 8.59 7.62
C ILE A 113 0.58 8.23 7.75
N ASN A 114 1.20 7.85 6.64
CA ASN A 114 2.64 7.58 6.54
C ASN A 114 3.13 7.88 5.12
N SER A 115 4.42 8.20 5.00
CA SER A 115 5.11 8.37 3.72
C SER A 115 6.59 8.06 3.96
N ASP A 116 7.01 6.83 3.68
CA ASP A 116 8.36 6.38 3.90
C ASP A 116 9.14 6.23 2.59
N GLU A 117 10.44 6.43 2.66
CA GLU A 117 11.36 6.17 1.56
C GLU A 117 11.56 4.66 1.35
N PRO A 118 11.93 4.22 0.14
CA PRO A 118 12.25 2.83 -0.08
C PRO A 118 13.55 2.46 0.63
N ALA A 119 13.60 1.28 1.23
CA ALA A 119 14.85 0.73 1.74
C ALA A 119 15.50 -0.17 0.67
N PHE A 120 16.82 -0.06 0.54
CA PHE A 120 17.62 -0.89 -0.34
C PHE A 120 18.44 -1.86 0.49
N ALA A 121 18.39 -3.15 0.10
CA ALA A 121 19.23 -4.15 0.74
C ALA A 121 20.72 -3.91 0.39
N ASN A 122 21.58 -4.17 1.35
CA ASN A 122 23.03 -4.03 1.17
C ASN A 122 23.57 -5.13 0.25
N ASN A 123 24.38 -4.78 -0.73
CA ASN A 123 24.90 -5.71 -1.74
C ASN A 123 25.80 -6.80 -1.15
N GLU A 124 26.59 -6.52 -0.12
CA GLU A 124 27.45 -7.50 0.54
C GLU A 124 26.60 -8.53 1.30
N LEU A 125 25.52 -8.08 1.97
CA LEU A 125 24.60 -8.97 2.63
C LEU A 125 23.84 -9.84 1.62
N ILE A 126 23.42 -9.28 0.48
CA ILE A 126 22.79 -10.05 -0.59
C ILE A 126 23.75 -11.14 -1.09
N ALA A 127 25.02 -10.81 -1.35
CA ALA A 127 26.02 -11.76 -1.80
C ALA A 127 26.29 -12.85 -0.76
N ALA A 128 26.36 -12.51 0.53
CA ALA A 128 26.51 -13.47 1.62
C ALA A 128 25.33 -14.43 1.74
N ILE A 129 24.10 -13.92 1.55
CA ILE A 129 22.87 -14.74 1.54
C ILE A 129 22.84 -15.68 0.32
N GLU A 130 23.19 -15.18 -0.86
CA GLU A 130 23.23 -16.00 -2.08
C GLU A 130 24.25 -17.14 -1.97
N ASP A 131 25.44 -16.85 -1.43
CA ASP A 131 26.46 -17.87 -1.18
C ASP A 131 25.97 -18.93 -0.17
N ALA A 132 25.35 -18.47 0.94
CA ALA A 132 24.74 -19.38 1.92
C ALA A 132 23.58 -20.22 1.35
N ALA A 133 22.91 -19.72 0.31
CA ALA A 133 21.79 -20.38 -0.34
C ALA A 133 22.19 -21.23 -1.56
N CYS A 134 23.50 -21.38 -1.88
CA CYS A 134 24.00 -22.03 -3.11
C CYS A 134 23.49 -23.47 -3.32
N GLU A 135 23.19 -24.18 -2.24
CA GLU A 135 22.65 -25.56 -2.29
C GLU A 135 21.12 -25.58 -2.56
N PHE A 136 20.46 -24.44 -2.54
CA PHE A 136 19.01 -24.33 -2.70
C PHE A 136 18.66 -23.53 -3.95
N LYS A 137 17.47 -23.82 -4.52
CA LYS A 137 16.93 -22.98 -5.59
C LYS A 137 16.51 -21.62 -5.02
N SER A 138 17.22 -20.58 -5.34
CA SER A 138 16.97 -19.21 -4.87
C SER A 138 16.85 -18.22 -6.02
N ARG A 139 16.31 -17.03 -5.73
CA ARG A 139 16.26 -15.89 -6.66
C ARG A 139 16.24 -14.58 -5.91
N ARG A 140 16.79 -13.52 -6.52
CA ARG A 140 16.57 -12.15 -6.05
C ARG A 140 15.14 -11.73 -6.36
N MET A 141 14.55 -10.99 -5.43
CA MET A 141 13.22 -10.45 -5.62
C MET A 141 13.06 -9.11 -4.88
N VAL A 142 12.12 -8.31 -5.35
CA VAL A 142 11.74 -7.07 -4.68
C VAL A 142 10.59 -7.38 -3.72
N SER A 143 10.71 -6.94 -2.45
CA SER A 143 9.56 -6.92 -1.55
C SER A 143 8.76 -5.65 -1.77
N ARG A 144 7.48 -5.81 -2.07
CA ARG A 144 6.51 -4.71 -2.14
C ARG A 144 5.77 -4.50 -0.82
N ALA A 145 5.97 -5.40 0.16
CA ALA A 145 5.37 -5.29 1.47
C ALA A 145 6.09 -4.26 2.36
N TYR A 146 5.40 -3.85 3.41
CA TYR A 146 5.92 -2.97 4.44
C TYR A 146 6.52 -3.82 5.56
N HIS A 147 7.83 -3.67 5.81
CA HIS A 147 8.57 -4.48 6.78
C HIS A 147 9.31 -3.60 7.77
N ASP A 148 9.55 -4.10 8.97
CA ASP A 148 10.41 -3.47 9.98
C ASP A 148 11.83 -3.23 9.44
N ALA A 149 12.28 -4.07 8.49
CA ALA A 149 13.54 -3.90 7.78
C ALA A 149 13.67 -2.53 7.08
N LEU A 150 12.56 -1.87 6.73
CA LEU A 150 12.57 -0.51 6.18
C LEU A 150 13.12 0.50 7.19
N PHE A 151 12.78 0.34 8.47
CA PHE A 151 13.29 1.19 9.54
C PHE A 151 14.71 0.80 9.94
N MET A 152 15.01 -0.50 9.98
CA MET A 152 16.36 -0.99 10.27
C MET A 152 17.40 -0.53 9.25
N ALA A 153 17.01 -0.42 7.98
CA ALA A 153 17.89 0.09 6.93
C ALA A 153 18.36 1.54 7.14
N LYS A 154 17.68 2.31 8.01
CA LYS A 154 18.09 3.69 8.37
C LYS A 154 19.25 3.71 9.38
N VAL A 155 19.53 2.61 10.07
CA VAL A 155 20.51 2.53 11.17
C VAL A 155 21.59 1.48 10.94
N ALA A 156 21.36 0.49 10.06
CA ALA A 156 22.32 -0.57 9.77
C ALA A 156 22.13 -1.13 8.34
N PRO A 157 23.18 -1.73 7.74
CA PRO A 157 23.04 -2.52 6.53
C PRO A 157 21.99 -3.63 6.73
N MET A 158 21.11 -3.82 5.74
CA MET A 158 19.96 -4.72 5.83
C MET A 158 19.93 -5.68 4.64
N GLY A 159 19.53 -6.92 4.88
CA GLY A 159 19.18 -7.92 3.89
C GLY A 159 17.97 -8.71 4.39
N MET A 160 17.23 -9.37 3.48
CA MET A 160 16.05 -10.16 3.82
C MET A 160 16.09 -11.52 3.13
N ILE A 161 15.68 -12.56 3.87
CA ILE A 161 15.49 -13.91 3.35
C ILE A 161 14.00 -14.21 3.38
N PHE A 162 13.44 -14.60 2.24
CA PHE A 162 12.07 -15.05 2.12
C PHE A 162 12.02 -16.56 1.93
N VAL A 163 11.03 -17.19 2.53
CA VAL A 163 10.68 -18.60 2.29
C VAL A 163 9.40 -18.68 1.47
N PRO A 164 9.20 -19.74 0.66
CA PRO A 164 7.98 -19.90 -0.11
C PRO A 164 6.73 -19.96 0.79
N SER A 165 5.64 -19.34 0.34
CA SER A 165 4.30 -19.56 0.89
C SER A 165 3.47 -20.33 -0.13
N LYS A 166 2.69 -21.32 0.31
CA LYS A 166 1.85 -22.17 -0.54
C LYS A 166 0.88 -21.29 -1.35
N GLY A 167 1.02 -21.35 -2.67
CA GLY A 167 0.23 -20.52 -3.59
C GLY A 167 0.54 -19.03 -3.54
N GLY A 168 1.60 -18.59 -2.85
CA GLY A 168 1.92 -17.16 -2.66
C GLY A 168 0.92 -16.43 -1.76
N ILE A 169 0.15 -17.16 -0.95
CA ILE A 169 -0.90 -16.60 -0.08
C ILE A 169 -0.24 -15.88 1.09
N SER A 170 -0.73 -14.67 1.40
CA SER A 170 -0.40 -13.90 2.59
C SER A 170 -1.62 -13.12 3.09
N HIS A 171 -1.68 -12.78 4.38
CA HIS A 171 -2.77 -12.09 5.07
C HIS A 171 -4.12 -12.85 5.00
N ARG A 172 -4.06 -14.16 4.93
CA ARG A 172 -5.22 -15.06 4.89
C ARG A 172 -4.99 -16.28 5.78
N PRO A 173 -6.06 -16.92 6.31
CA PRO A 173 -5.95 -18.11 7.17
C PRO A 173 -5.21 -19.29 6.51
N GLU A 174 -5.21 -19.34 5.17
CA GLU A 174 -4.55 -20.39 4.40
C GLU A 174 -3.05 -20.16 4.18
N GLU A 175 -2.48 -19.06 4.68
CA GLU A 175 -1.05 -18.79 4.60
C GLU A 175 -0.26 -19.91 5.27
N TYR A 176 0.60 -20.57 4.50
CA TYR A 176 1.32 -21.75 4.96
C TYR A 176 2.67 -21.90 4.28
N THR A 177 3.70 -22.16 5.08
CA THR A 177 5.03 -22.56 4.62
C THR A 177 5.34 -23.94 5.20
N SER A 178 5.84 -24.85 4.39
CA SER A 178 6.17 -26.21 4.86
C SER A 178 7.35 -26.21 5.85
N PRO A 179 7.40 -27.18 6.79
CA PRO A 179 8.53 -27.31 7.72
C PRO A 179 9.89 -27.43 7.00
N ASP A 180 9.94 -28.09 5.84
CA ASP A 180 11.18 -28.22 5.06
C ASP A 180 11.63 -26.90 4.46
N GLU A 181 10.72 -26.06 3.96
CA GLU A 181 11.02 -24.73 3.44
C GLU A 181 11.46 -23.78 4.58
N ILE A 182 10.82 -23.86 5.75
CA ILE A 182 11.25 -23.13 6.94
C ILE A 182 12.67 -23.55 7.34
N LYS A 183 12.95 -24.86 7.38
CA LYS A 183 14.28 -25.39 7.69
C LYS A 183 15.34 -24.86 6.73
N GLN A 184 15.06 -24.83 5.43
CA GLN A 184 15.97 -24.27 4.43
C GLN A 184 16.25 -22.79 4.71
N GLY A 185 15.22 -21.97 5.00
CA GLY A 185 15.39 -20.57 5.36
C GLY A 185 16.25 -20.38 6.62
N VAL A 186 16.04 -21.20 7.64
CA VAL A 186 16.83 -21.19 8.88
C VAL A 186 18.29 -21.57 8.60
N MET A 187 18.53 -22.58 7.75
CA MET A 187 19.90 -22.96 7.38
C MET A 187 20.63 -21.86 6.63
N VAL A 188 19.96 -21.19 5.67
CA VAL A 188 20.54 -20.04 4.96
C VAL A 188 20.86 -18.90 5.93
N LEU A 189 19.93 -18.59 6.84
CA LEU A 189 20.16 -17.57 7.86
C LEU A 189 21.37 -17.89 8.74
N ALA A 190 21.45 -19.13 9.26
CA ALA A 190 22.54 -19.55 10.13
C ALA A 190 23.90 -19.50 9.42
N LYS A 191 23.99 -19.98 8.17
CA LYS A 191 25.21 -19.92 7.34
C LYS A 191 25.61 -18.47 7.06
N THR A 192 24.64 -17.58 6.74
CA THR A 192 24.88 -16.16 6.51
C THR A 192 25.44 -15.49 7.76
N LEU A 193 24.82 -15.70 8.93
CA LEU A 193 25.29 -15.14 10.19
C LEU A 193 26.67 -15.63 10.56
N ALA A 194 26.97 -16.91 10.41
CA ALA A 194 28.29 -17.49 10.67
C ALA A 194 29.37 -16.83 9.79
N LYS A 195 29.04 -16.59 8.50
CA LYS A 195 29.96 -15.95 7.56
C LYS A 195 30.22 -14.47 7.87
N LEU A 196 29.23 -13.75 8.39
CA LEU A 196 29.34 -12.33 8.73
C LEU A 196 29.96 -12.08 10.11
N ALA A 197 30.00 -13.08 10.98
CA ALA A 197 30.58 -13.00 12.32
C ALA A 197 32.08 -13.32 12.36
N CYS A 198 32.67 -13.78 11.26
CA CYS A 198 34.09 -14.07 11.09
C CYS A 198 34.80 -12.94 10.36
#